data_0298e0e39d5b4c32982c784094daa6fb
#
_entry.id   0298e0e39d5b4c32982c784094daa6fb
#
_cell.length_a   1.000
_cell.length_b   1.000
_cell.length_c   1.000
_cell.angle_alpha   90.00
_cell.angle_beta   90.00
_cell.angle_gamma   90.00
#
_symmetry.space_group_name_H-M   'P 1'
#
loop_
_entity.id
_entity.type
_entity.pdbx_description
1 polymer ?
#
loop_
_entity_poly.entity_id
_entity_poly.type
_entity_poly.pdbx_seq_one_letter_code
_entity_poly.pdbx_strand_id
1 'polypeptide(L)'
;MDTDPSLAPALTPRSPAIPPCPARWRQREGSTNNHEHVDLPLADADADAQAHAGSAPPPADAPQRPARDAELWLLARRGQGAALRIDFELRTAIVRQVFRRDFVYISRLLHALQASRRVQGIDRRCLDEALATLQRRADDVQTLLQDIQARLQATVAAHAPPGAKISFARPSRFQATIVSPTAHRYLALLIQADETLAHLEMAWLLGLVAPADRTALASDCRRALNGYKDLVADRRQAVGEEVRVVNARRRDDEDAEPEGPPDE
;
A
#
# COMPACT_ATOMS: atom_id res chain seq x y z
N MET A 1 53.77 -43.59 23.46
CA MET A 1 52.43 -44.06 23.14
C MET A 1 51.59 -42.81 22.98
N ASP A 2 51.57 -42.33 21.74
CA ASP A 2 50.93 -41.10 21.33
C ASP A 2 49.49 -41.40 20.97
N THR A 3 48.59 -40.74 21.58
CA THR A 3 47.16 -40.72 21.17
C THR A 3 46.76 -39.30 20.69
N ASP A 4 46.68 -39.23 19.39
CA ASP A 4 46.22 -38.07 18.61
C ASP A 4 44.74 -37.80 18.83
N PRO A 5 44.28 -36.59 19.24
CA PRO A 5 42.87 -36.27 19.30
C PRO A 5 42.37 -35.81 17.94
N SER A 6 41.64 -36.72 17.28
CA SER A 6 40.88 -36.52 16.04
C SER A 6 40.07 -35.24 16.05
N LEU A 7 40.39 -34.36 15.11
CA LEU A 7 39.61 -33.18 14.74
C LEU A 7 38.23 -33.60 14.24
N ALA A 8 37.20 -33.32 15.03
CA ALA A 8 35.80 -33.38 14.58
C ALA A 8 35.51 -32.25 13.56
N PRO A 9 34.83 -32.54 12.44
CA PRO A 9 34.51 -31.52 11.47
C PRO A 9 33.46 -30.55 12.05
N ALA A 10 33.77 -29.25 11.97
CA ALA A 10 32.86 -28.16 12.32
C ALA A 10 31.56 -28.25 11.48
N LEU A 11 30.48 -28.59 12.13
CA LEU A 11 29.11 -28.47 11.59
C LEU A 11 28.80 -26.98 11.35
N THR A 12 29.00 -26.53 10.14
CA THR A 12 28.41 -25.24 9.68
C THR A 12 26.90 -25.32 9.85
N PRO A 13 26.28 -24.43 10.62
CA PRO A 13 24.82 -24.37 10.72
C PRO A 13 24.27 -24.00 9.35
N ARG A 14 23.63 -24.95 8.67
CA ARG A 14 22.77 -24.64 7.50
C ARG A 14 21.65 -23.75 7.97
N SER A 15 21.69 -22.48 7.53
CA SER A 15 20.58 -21.54 7.69
C SER A 15 19.29 -22.21 7.18
N PRO A 16 18.21 -22.25 7.96
CA PRO A 16 16.96 -22.79 7.48
C PRO A 16 16.49 -21.93 6.29
N ALA A 17 16.45 -22.54 5.11
CA ALA A 17 15.94 -21.87 3.91
C ALA A 17 14.49 -21.42 4.17
N ILE A 18 14.24 -20.12 4.07
CA ILE A 18 12.88 -19.56 4.11
C ILE A 18 12.16 -20.16 2.90
N PRO A 19 11.06 -20.92 3.10
CA PRO A 19 10.35 -21.52 1.99
C PRO A 19 9.82 -20.44 1.04
N PRO A 20 9.86 -20.67 -0.28
CA PRO A 20 9.33 -19.72 -1.26
C PRO A 20 7.85 -19.46 -0.99
N CYS A 21 7.41 -18.23 -1.28
CA CYS A 21 6.03 -17.77 -1.16
C CYS A 21 5.07 -18.80 -1.80
N PRO A 22 3.96 -19.18 -1.14
CA PRO A 22 3.06 -20.22 -1.63
C PRO A 22 2.57 -19.93 -3.04
N ALA A 23 2.61 -20.93 -3.91
CA ALA A 23 2.31 -20.88 -5.34
C ALA A 23 0.91 -20.31 -5.70
N ARG A 24 0.04 -20.13 -4.71
CA ARG A 24 -1.31 -19.59 -4.85
C ARG A 24 -1.40 -18.21 -5.50
N TRP A 25 -0.31 -17.45 -5.46
CA TRP A 25 -0.22 -16.09 -6.01
C TRP A 25 0.28 -16.04 -7.46
N ARG A 26 0.85 -17.14 -7.99
CA ARG A 26 1.38 -17.21 -9.35
C ARG A 26 0.33 -17.51 -10.43
N GLN A 27 -0.88 -17.91 -10.08
CA GLN A 27 -1.89 -18.41 -11.05
C GLN A 27 -2.81 -17.35 -11.64
N ARG A 28 -2.58 -16.05 -11.43
CA ARG A 28 -3.37 -14.97 -12.05
C ARG A 28 -2.59 -14.08 -13.02
N GLU A 29 -1.45 -14.53 -13.49
CA GLU A 29 -0.68 -13.82 -14.51
C GLU A 29 -1.07 -14.30 -15.93
N GLY A 30 -2.30 -14.04 -16.32
CA GLY A 30 -2.83 -14.29 -17.66
C GLY A 30 -3.59 -13.07 -18.17
N SER A 31 -2.98 -11.90 -18.14
CA SER A 31 -3.43 -10.77 -18.94
C SER A 31 -2.22 -9.93 -19.29
N THR A 32 -1.81 -10.07 -20.51
CA THR A 32 -0.76 -9.35 -21.21
C THR A 32 -1.04 -7.85 -21.20
N ASN A 33 -0.27 -7.11 -20.42
CA ASN A 33 0.05 -5.74 -20.76
C ASN A 33 1.55 -5.64 -20.91
N ASN A 34 1.99 -5.67 -22.17
CA ASN A 34 3.30 -5.25 -22.60
C ASN A 34 3.51 -3.80 -22.22
N HIS A 35 4.13 -3.57 -21.06
CA HIS A 35 4.90 -2.36 -20.80
C HIS A 35 6.34 -2.78 -20.65
N GLU A 36 7.14 -2.41 -21.64
CA GLU A 36 8.58 -2.53 -21.67
C GLU A 36 9.18 -2.18 -20.31
N HIS A 37 9.89 -3.17 -19.79
CA HIS A 37 10.70 -3.04 -18.59
C HIS A 37 11.92 -2.17 -18.97
N VAL A 38 11.79 -0.86 -18.76
CA VAL A 38 12.95 0.02 -18.76
C VAL A 38 13.61 -0.12 -17.39
N ASP A 39 14.71 -0.84 -17.36
CA ASP A 39 15.66 -0.82 -16.24
C ASP A 39 16.22 0.61 -16.11
N LEU A 40 15.63 1.37 -15.21
CA LEU A 40 16.21 2.63 -14.77
C LEU A 40 17.20 2.35 -13.64
N PRO A 41 18.45 2.79 -13.79
CA PRO A 41 19.43 2.70 -12.73
C PRO A 41 18.95 3.47 -11.49
N LEU A 42 19.30 2.96 -10.32
CA LEU A 42 19.16 3.61 -9.02
C LEU A 42 20.02 4.91 -9.00
N ALA A 43 19.56 5.93 -9.71
CA ALA A 43 20.12 7.28 -9.63
C ALA A 43 19.16 8.17 -8.83
N ASP A 44 19.75 8.81 -7.86
CA ASP A 44 19.24 9.81 -6.94
C ASP A 44 18.02 10.60 -7.44
N ALA A 45 16.84 10.28 -6.92
CA ALA A 45 15.60 11.02 -7.15
C ALA A 45 15.45 12.21 -6.19
N ASP A 46 16.53 12.93 -5.88
CA ASP A 46 16.51 14.14 -5.04
C ASP A 46 16.48 15.46 -5.86
N ALA A 47 16.28 15.41 -7.19
CA ALA A 47 16.46 16.59 -8.04
C ALA A 47 15.20 17.42 -8.32
N ASP A 48 14.00 17.02 -7.94
CA ASP A 48 12.75 17.74 -8.30
C ASP A 48 12.13 18.61 -7.17
N ALA A 49 12.91 19.01 -6.19
CA ALA A 49 12.42 19.84 -5.07
C ALA A 49 12.76 21.34 -5.18
N GLN A 50 13.19 21.85 -6.32
CA GLN A 50 13.65 23.25 -6.44
C GLN A 50 12.87 24.12 -7.43
N ALA A 51 11.57 24.25 -7.27
CA ALA A 51 10.81 25.29 -7.98
C ALA A 51 9.62 25.83 -7.18
N HIS A 52 9.83 26.33 -5.97
CA HIS A 52 8.95 27.34 -5.37
C HIS A 52 9.77 28.24 -4.45
N ALA A 53 10.25 29.32 -5.01
CA ALA A 53 10.89 30.41 -4.27
C ALA A 53 9.88 31.11 -3.34
N GLY A 54 10.18 31.19 -2.04
CA GLY A 54 9.57 32.17 -1.16
C GLY A 54 8.98 31.69 0.15
N SER A 55 8.94 30.39 0.45
CA SER A 55 8.51 29.92 1.77
C SER A 55 9.71 29.43 2.57
N ALA A 56 9.90 29.91 3.80
CA ALA A 56 10.93 29.40 4.68
C ALA A 56 10.87 27.86 4.74
N PRO A 57 12.01 27.15 4.74
CA PRO A 57 12.00 25.71 4.83
C PRO A 57 11.26 25.28 6.11
N PRO A 58 10.34 24.31 6.02
CA PRO A 58 9.67 23.80 7.20
C PRO A 58 10.72 23.29 8.20
N PRO A 59 10.46 23.40 9.52
CA PRO A 59 11.38 22.88 10.52
C PRO A 59 11.67 21.40 10.23
N ALA A 60 12.92 20.97 10.41
CA ALA A 60 13.43 19.65 10.05
C ALA A 60 12.61 18.48 10.64
N ASP A 61 11.85 18.73 11.72
CA ASP A 61 10.98 17.77 12.41
C ASP A 61 9.50 17.81 11.95
N ALA A 62 9.13 18.68 11.00
CA ALA A 62 7.74 18.73 10.54
C ALA A 62 7.37 17.47 9.75
N PRO A 63 6.20 16.85 10.03
CA PRO A 63 5.77 15.66 9.30
C PRO A 63 5.52 15.99 7.82
N GLN A 64 6.07 15.16 6.95
CA GLN A 64 5.87 15.28 5.50
C GLN A 64 4.46 14.88 5.11
N ARG A 65 3.83 15.67 4.26
CA ARG A 65 2.52 15.36 3.69
C ARG A 65 2.68 14.81 2.28
N PRO A 66 1.83 13.86 1.86
CA PRO A 66 1.84 13.43 0.48
C PRO A 66 1.44 14.59 -0.43
N ALA A 67 1.96 14.58 -1.65
CA ALA A 67 1.49 15.51 -2.68
C ALA A 67 -0.03 15.41 -2.79
N ARG A 68 -0.71 16.56 -2.92
CA ARG A 68 -2.18 16.65 -3.05
C ARG A 68 -3.01 16.26 -1.81
N ASP A 69 -2.41 16.18 -0.62
CA ASP A 69 -3.17 15.93 0.62
C ASP A 69 -4.31 16.95 0.83
N ALA A 70 -4.12 18.18 0.36
CA ALA A 70 -5.18 19.21 0.35
C ALA A 70 -6.45 18.78 -0.40
N GLU A 71 -6.34 17.92 -1.42
CA GLU A 71 -7.50 17.40 -2.15
C GLU A 71 -8.39 16.51 -1.25
N LEU A 72 -7.81 15.75 -0.34
CA LEU A 72 -8.57 14.93 0.63
C LEU A 72 -9.34 15.80 1.60
N TRP A 73 -8.76 16.92 2.03
CA TRP A 73 -9.46 17.94 2.83
C TRP A 73 -10.65 18.53 2.09
N LEU A 74 -10.49 18.84 0.81
CA LEU A 74 -11.57 19.37 0.00
C LEU A 74 -12.72 18.36 -0.17
N LEU A 75 -12.40 17.06 -0.31
CA LEU A 75 -13.41 16.00 -0.35
C LEU A 75 -14.17 15.89 0.96
N ALA A 76 -13.50 15.90 2.11
CA ALA A 76 -14.14 15.88 3.42
C ALA A 76 -15.05 17.10 3.60
N ARG A 77 -14.58 18.30 3.22
CA ARG A 77 -15.31 19.55 3.35
C ARG A 77 -16.56 19.60 2.46
N ARG A 78 -16.46 19.14 1.20
CA ARG A 78 -17.61 19.07 0.27
C ARG A 78 -18.67 18.08 0.75
N GLY A 79 -18.26 16.97 1.34
CA GLY A 79 -19.16 15.95 1.87
C GLY A 79 -19.72 16.26 3.26
N GLN A 80 -19.42 17.41 3.85
CA GLN A 80 -19.72 17.76 5.26
C GLN A 80 -19.24 16.67 6.24
N GLY A 81 -18.20 15.94 5.85
CA GLY A 81 -17.62 14.82 6.60
C GLY A 81 -16.44 15.26 7.45
N ALA A 82 -16.14 14.45 8.48
CA ALA A 82 -14.93 14.59 9.25
C ALA A 82 -13.73 14.01 8.50
N ALA A 83 -12.54 14.58 8.72
CA ALA A 83 -11.27 14.00 8.32
C ALA A 83 -10.41 13.78 9.56
N LEU A 84 -9.77 12.61 9.62
CA LEU A 84 -8.82 12.27 10.69
C LEU A 84 -7.40 12.53 10.18
N ARG A 85 -6.57 13.20 10.98
CA ARG A 85 -5.13 13.34 10.73
C ARG A 85 -4.38 12.35 11.58
N ILE A 86 -3.45 11.61 10.94
CA ILE A 86 -2.61 10.62 11.61
C ILE A 86 -1.16 10.96 11.29
N ASP A 87 -0.37 11.16 12.33
CA ASP A 87 1.08 11.29 12.24
C ASP A 87 1.73 9.91 12.44
N PHE A 88 2.69 9.57 11.60
CA PHE A 88 3.39 8.28 11.63
C PHE A 88 4.77 8.41 11.02
N GLU A 89 5.58 7.38 11.17
CA GLU A 89 6.94 7.32 10.64
C GLU A 89 7.07 6.13 9.67
N LEU A 90 7.75 6.37 8.55
CA LEU A 90 8.16 5.32 7.62
C LEU A 90 9.68 5.28 7.52
N ARG A 91 10.23 4.10 7.68
CA ARG A 91 11.67 3.84 7.74
C ARG A 91 12.24 3.42 6.39
N THR A 92 11.48 2.65 5.61
CA THR A 92 11.95 2.02 4.39
C THR A 92 11.66 2.89 3.15
N ALA A 93 12.60 2.94 2.21
CA ALA A 93 12.48 3.75 0.99
C ALA A 93 11.30 3.28 0.12
N ILE A 94 11.07 1.97 0.04
CA ILE A 94 10.01 1.37 -0.78
C ILE A 94 8.65 1.87 -0.34
N VAL A 95 8.32 1.78 0.95
CA VAL A 95 7.01 2.19 1.46
C VAL A 95 6.84 3.71 1.43
N ARG A 96 7.90 4.47 1.71
CA ARG A 96 7.88 5.93 1.56
C ARG A 96 7.50 6.35 0.13
N GLN A 97 8.09 5.69 -0.88
CA GLN A 97 7.77 5.96 -2.29
C GLN A 97 6.31 5.62 -2.61
N VAL A 98 5.82 4.44 -2.18
CA VAL A 98 4.42 4.04 -2.37
C VAL A 98 3.47 5.03 -1.70
N PHE A 99 3.76 5.43 -0.44
CA PHE A 99 2.94 6.39 0.27
C PHE A 99 2.85 7.73 -0.47
N ARG A 100 4.00 8.30 -0.86
CA ARG A 100 4.04 9.60 -1.55
C ARG A 100 3.30 9.58 -2.89
N ARG A 101 3.45 8.50 -3.66
CA ARG A 101 2.89 8.39 -5.00
C ARG A 101 1.42 8.00 -5.00
N ASP A 102 1.05 7.00 -4.19
CA ASP A 102 -0.20 6.28 -4.37
C ASP A 102 -1.24 6.57 -3.28
N PHE A 103 -0.84 7.01 -2.07
CA PHE A 103 -1.76 7.10 -0.93
C PHE A 103 -2.98 8.02 -1.20
N VAL A 104 -2.76 9.24 -1.67
CA VAL A 104 -3.84 10.20 -1.94
C VAL A 104 -4.74 9.70 -3.06
N TYR A 105 -4.15 9.18 -4.14
CA TYR A 105 -4.89 8.61 -5.26
C TYR A 105 -5.83 7.48 -4.81
N ILE A 106 -5.31 6.49 -4.10
CA ILE A 106 -6.09 5.36 -3.60
C ILE A 106 -7.16 5.81 -2.60
N SER A 107 -6.82 6.71 -1.68
CA SER A 107 -7.77 7.26 -0.71
C SER A 107 -8.95 7.94 -1.37
N ARG A 108 -8.73 8.67 -2.47
CA ARG A 108 -9.79 9.28 -3.29
C ARG A 108 -10.68 8.24 -3.96
N LEU A 109 -10.09 7.19 -4.55
CA LEU A 109 -10.86 6.12 -5.19
C LEU A 109 -11.72 5.38 -4.16
N LEU A 110 -11.17 5.04 -3.00
CA LEU A 110 -11.88 4.38 -1.91
C LEU A 110 -13.02 5.24 -1.35
N HIS A 111 -12.77 6.55 -1.18
CA HIS A 111 -13.81 7.50 -0.78
C HIS A 111 -14.92 7.58 -1.83
N ALA A 112 -14.58 7.67 -3.11
CA ALA A 112 -15.54 7.72 -4.20
C ALA A 112 -16.40 6.45 -4.28
N LEU A 113 -15.82 5.26 -4.08
CA LEU A 113 -16.57 4.00 -3.98
C LEU A 113 -17.59 4.03 -2.84
N GLN A 114 -17.20 4.51 -1.66
CA GLN A 114 -18.13 4.64 -0.53
C GLN A 114 -19.22 5.70 -0.77
N ALA A 115 -18.86 6.81 -1.41
CA ALA A 115 -19.82 7.86 -1.75
C ALA A 115 -20.87 7.38 -2.76
N SER A 116 -20.52 6.41 -3.64
CA SER A 116 -21.46 5.82 -4.59
C SER A 116 -22.66 5.13 -3.92
N ARG A 117 -22.58 4.76 -2.64
CA ARG A 117 -23.73 4.26 -1.85
C ARG A 117 -24.88 5.25 -1.74
N ARG A 118 -24.61 6.55 -1.93
CA ARG A 118 -25.61 7.62 -1.85
C ARG A 118 -26.32 7.87 -3.19
N VAL A 119 -25.83 7.27 -4.27
CA VAL A 119 -26.43 7.43 -5.60
C VAL A 119 -27.68 6.56 -5.68
N GLN A 120 -28.82 7.19 -5.96
CA GLN A 120 -30.08 6.47 -6.17
C GLN A 120 -30.02 5.72 -7.50
N GLY A 121 -30.58 4.51 -7.52
CA GLY A 121 -30.64 3.67 -8.74
C GLY A 121 -29.40 2.84 -9.03
N ILE A 122 -28.32 2.97 -8.25
CA ILE A 122 -27.15 2.07 -8.36
C ILE A 122 -27.48 0.69 -7.79
N ASP A 123 -27.01 -0.35 -8.44
CA ASP A 123 -27.13 -1.73 -7.89
C ASP A 123 -26.26 -1.85 -6.62
N ARG A 124 -26.94 -1.81 -5.47
CA ARG A 124 -26.29 -1.95 -4.16
C ARG A 124 -25.55 -3.27 -4.03
N ARG A 125 -26.05 -4.34 -4.67
CA ARG A 125 -25.40 -5.64 -4.62
C ARG A 125 -24.03 -5.60 -5.30
N CYS A 126 -23.95 -5.00 -6.49
CA CYS A 126 -22.67 -4.81 -7.21
C CYS A 126 -21.68 -3.99 -6.39
N LEU A 127 -22.14 -2.88 -5.79
CA LEU A 127 -21.29 -2.06 -4.93
C LEU A 127 -20.81 -2.77 -3.67
N ASP A 128 -21.70 -3.48 -2.97
CA ASP A 128 -21.35 -4.23 -1.77
C ASP A 128 -20.39 -5.39 -2.08
N GLU A 129 -20.55 -6.06 -3.22
CA GLU A 129 -19.62 -7.09 -3.71
C GLU A 129 -18.24 -6.51 -4.05
N ALA A 130 -18.19 -5.34 -4.67
CA ALA A 130 -16.94 -4.62 -4.92
C ALA A 130 -16.21 -4.27 -3.61
N LEU A 131 -16.91 -3.72 -2.63
CA LEU A 131 -16.35 -3.37 -1.32
C LEU A 131 -15.91 -4.61 -0.53
N ALA A 132 -16.70 -5.69 -0.56
CA ALA A 132 -16.34 -6.97 0.07
C ALA A 132 -15.09 -7.60 -0.57
N THR A 133 -14.94 -7.45 -1.90
CA THR A 133 -13.75 -7.94 -2.61
C THR A 133 -12.50 -7.14 -2.21
N LEU A 134 -12.61 -5.82 -2.07
CA LEU A 134 -11.50 -4.97 -1.58
C LEU A 134 -11.14 -5.31 -0.14
N GLN A 135 -12.14 -5.58 0.70
CA GLN A 135 -11.92 -5.99 2.09
C GLN A 135 -11.14 -7.31 2.15
N ARG A 136 -11.60 -8.35 1.45
CA ARG A 136 -10.90 -9.65 1.38
C ARG A 136 -9.47 -9.50 0.90
N ARG A 137 -9.24 -8.67 -0.15
CA ARG A 137 -7.89 -8.44 -0.64
C ARG A 137 -7.00 -7.74 0.38
N ALA A 138 -7.53 -6.77 1.13
CA ALA A 138 -6.80 -6.13 2.23
C ALA A 138 -6.44 -7.14 3.33
N ASP A 139 -7.35 -8.04 3.70
CA ASP A 139 -7.11 -9.11 4.66
C ASP A 139 -6.01 -10.07 4.17
N ASP A 140 -6.06 -10.46 2.89
CA ASP A 140 -5.03 -11.32 2.27
C ASP A 140 -3.64 -10.66 2.32
N VAL A 141 -3.55 -9.37 1.98
CA VAL A 141 -2.29 -8.63 2.03
C VAL A 141 -1.79 -8.51 3.46
N GLN A 142 -2.68 -8.21 4.40
CA GLN A 142 -2.33 -8.13 5.82
C GLN A 142 -1.79 -9.46 6.34
N THR A 143 -2.46 -10.56 6.04
CA THR A 143 -2.03 -11.92 6.45
C THR A 143 -0.66 -12.25 5.86
N LEU A 144 -0.44 -11.97 4.58
CA LEU A 144 0.86 -12.18 3.94
C LEU A 144 1.99 -11.41 4.66
N LEU A 145 1.75 -10.12 4.94
CA LEU A 145 2.74 -9.27 5.62
C LEU A 145 3.02 -9.77 7.05
N GLN A 146 1.98 -10.17 7.78
CA GLN A 146 2.09 -10.72 9.13
C GLN A 146 2.87 -12.04 9.14
N ASP A 147 2.62 -12.93 8.19
CA ASP A 147 3.33 -14.21 8.08
C ASP A 147 4.82 -14.02 7.77
N ILE A 148 5.15 -13.10 6.88
CA ILE A 148 6.54 -12.74 6.58
C ILE A 148 7.19 -12.14 7.82
N GLN A 149 6.54 -11.18 8.46
CA GLN A 149 7.05 -10.51 9.66
C GLN A 149 7.29 -11.48 10.80
N ALA A 150 6.34 -12.37 11.09
CA ALA A 150 6.46 -13.36 12.17
C ALA A 150 7.67 -14.29 11.96
N ARG A 151 7.89 -14.77 10.72
CA ARG A 151 9.05 -15.59 10.39
C ARG A 151 10.38 -14.84 10.57
N LEU A 152 10.44 -13.60 10.07
CA LEU A 152 11.63 -12.76 10.23
C LEU A 152 11.91 -12.46 11.70
N GLN A 153 10.89 -12.13 12.48
CA GLN A 153 11.02 -11.88 13.92
C GLN A 153 11.53 -13.13 14.67
N ALA A 154 10.96 -14.30 14.38
CA ALA A 154 11.42 -15.55 14.99
C ALA A 154 12.90 -15.85 14.65
N THR A 155 13.28 -15.66 13.38
CA THR A 155 14.67 -15.86 12.92
C THR A 155 15.61 -14.85 13.60
N VAL A 156 15.24 -13.59 13.67
CA VAL A 156 16.03 -12.54 14.33
C VAL A 156 16.14 -12.83 15.83
N ALA A 157 15.04 -13.17 16.51
CA ALA A 157 15.04 -13.46 17.95
C ALA A 157 15.96 -14.63 18.32
N ALA A 158 16.07 -15.64 17.43
CA ALA A 158 16.91 -16.80 17.68
C ALA A 158 18.42 -16.51 17.51
N HIS A 159 18.83 -15.49 16.74
CA HIS A 159 20.21 -15.29 16.32
C HIS A 159 20.76 -13.89 16.63
N ALA A 160 19.91 -12.92 16.94
CA ALA A 160 20.37 -11.57 17.22
C ALA A 160 21.14 -11.50 18.55
N PRO A 161 22.24 -10.76 18.58
CA PRO A 161 22.94 -10.51 19.84
C PRO A 161 22.04 -9.70 20.78
N PRO A 162 22.19 -9.86 22.12
CA PRO A 162 21.42 -9.11 23.09
C PRO A 162 21.52 -7.60 22.86
N GLY A 163 20.38 -6.92 22.82
CA GLY A 163 20.32 -5.48 22.63
C GLY A 163 20.47 -5.00 21.18
N ALA A 164 20.55 -5.88 20.21
CA ALA A 164 20.59 -5.50 18.79
C ALA A 164 19.30 -4.71 18.40
N LYS A 165 19.52 -3.52 17.82
CA LYS A 165 18.44 -2.66 17.31
C LYS A 165 18.81 -2.17 15.93
N ILE A 166 17.84 -2.18 15.02
CA ILE A 166 18.02 -1.54 13.71
C ILE A 166 17.79 -0.03 13.83
N SER A 167 18.68 0.74 13.21
CA SER A 167 18.52 2.18 13.06
C SER A 167 18.56 2.52 11.58
N PHE A 168 17.66 3.38 11.15
CA PHE A 168 17.59 3.87 9.78
C PHE A 168 18.19 5.28 9.73
N ALA A 169 19.07 5.52 8.77
CA ALA A 169 19.78 6.80 8.64
C ALA A 169 18.82 7.98 8.37
N ARG A 170 17.70 7.72 7.72
CA ARG A 170 16.73 8.75 7.31
C ARG A 170 15.29 8.28 7.51
N PRO A 171 14.83 8.06 8.75
CA PRO A 171 13.40 7.86 8.98
C PRO A 171 12.67 9.15 8.61
N SER A 172 11.50 9.04 8.00
CA SER A 172 10.71 10.20 7.61
C SER A 172 9.38 10.21 8.33
N ARG A 173 9.04 11.34 8.96
CA ARG A 173 7.74 11.56 9.57
C ARG A 173 6.76 12.02 8.52
N PHE A 174 5.59 11.42 8.50
CA PHE A 174 4.51 11.71 7.58
C PHE A 174 3.24 12.05 8.33
N GLN A 175 2.38 12.81 7.68
CA GLN A 175 1.01 13.05 8.11
C GLN A 175 0.07 12.61 7.00
N ALA A 176 -0.92 11.78 7.32
CA ALA A 176 -1.96 11.36 6.39
C ALA A 176 -3.32 11.93 6.79
N THR A 177 -4.09 12.37 5.81
CA THR A 177 -5.49 12.77 5.96
C THR A 177 -6.38 11.61 5.56
N ILE A 178 -7.16 11.09 6.50
CA ILE A 178 -8.06 9.96 6.32
C ILE A 178 -9.49 10.48 6.18
N VAL A 179 -10.14 10.14 5.07
CA VAL A 179 -11.50 10.56 4.74
C VAL A 179 -12.49 9.38 4.67
N SER A 180 -12.01 8.16 4.88
CA SER A 180 -12.86 6.97 4.90
C SER A 180 -12.21 5.81 5.70
N PRO A 181 -13.00 4.89 6.28
CA PRO A 181 -12.48 3.72 6.99
C PRO A 181 -11.60 2.82 6.11
N THR A 182 -11.93 2.68 4.82
CA THR A 182 -11.12 1.89 3.88
C THR A 182 -9.77 2.56 3.55
N ALA A 183 -9.70 3.90 3.52
CA ALA A 183 -8.44 4.63 3.39
C ALA A 183 -7.57 4.46 4.66
N HIS A 184 -8.17 4.46 5.84
CA HIS A 184 -7.46 4.14 7.08
C HIS A 184 -6.85 2.74 7.05
N ARG A 185 -7.63 1.75 6.56
CA ARG A 185 -7.13 0.39 6.42
C ARG A 185 -5.95 0.30 5.42
N TYR A 186 -6.02 1.03 4.32
CA TYR A 186 -4.88 1.09 3.39
C TYR A 186 -3.63 1.69 4.04
N LEU A 187 -3.77 2.75 4.85
CA LEU A 187 -2.65 3.28 5.62
C LEU A 187 -2.07 2.24 6.58
N ALA A 188 -2.92 1.46 7.26
CA ALA A 188 -2.47 0.39 8.15
C ALA A 188 -1.66 -0.68 7.41
N LEU A 189 -2.05 -1.04 6.17
CA LEU A 189 -1.27 -1.96 5.32
C LEU A 189 0.11 -1.39 4.97
N LEU A 190 0.22 -0.08 4.69
CA LEU A 190 1.50 0.57 4.42
C LEU A 190 2.41 0.56 5.65
N ILE A 191 1.88 0.88 6.84
CA ILE A 191 2.65 0.83 8.09
C ILE A 191 3.11 -0.60 8.38
N GLN A 192 2.23 -1.59 8.20
CA GLN A 192 2.58 -3.01 8.37
C GLN A 192 3.69 -3.45 7.40
N ALA A 193 3.61 -3.01 6.14
CA ALA A 193 4.64 -3.31 5.15
C ALA A 193 5.99 -2.67 5.51
N ASP A 194 6.00 -1.44 6.06
CA ASP A 194 7.21 -0.79 6.53
C ASP A 194 7.87 -1.56 7.70
N GLU A 195 7.06 -2.03 8.63
CA GLU A 195 7.54 -2.86 9.74
C GLU A 195 8.11 -4.19 9.26
N THR A 196 7.41 -4.85 8.32
CA THR A 196 7.87 -6.11 7.71
C THR A 196 9.22 -5.94 7.02
N LEU A 197 9.35 -4.88 6.20
CA LEU A 197 10.60 -4.56 5.51
C LEU A 197 11.72 -4.15 6.48
N ALA A 198 11.39 -3.47 7.58
CA ALA A 198 12.39 -3.17 8.61
C ALA A 198 12.96 -4.44 9.27
N HIS A 199 12.12 -5.43 9.54
CA HIS A 199 12.61 -6.74 10.05
C HIS A 199 13.41 -7.49 8.99
N LEU A 200 13.07 -7.36 7.72
CA LEU A 200 13.84 -7.94 6.61
C LEU A 200 15.25 -7.33 6.54
N GLU A 201 15.37 -6.01 6.65
CA GLU A 201 16.66 -5.33 6.69
C GLU A 201 17.49 -5.77 7.90
N MET A 202 16.87 -5.93 9.08
CA MET A 202 17.55 -6.41 10.27
C MET A 202 18.07 -7.84 10.08
N ALA A 203 17.24 -8.75 9.55
CA ALA A 203 17.63 -10.12 9.28
C ALA A 203 18.78 -10.20 8.25
N TRP A 204 18.75 -9.34 7.24
CA TRP A 204 19.83 -9.25 6.25
C TRP A 204 21.14 -8.72 6.86
N LEU A 205 21.09 -7.66 7.66
CA LEU A 205 22.27 -7.11 8.33
C LEU A 205 22.91 -8.11 9.30
N LEU A 206 22.13 -9.00 9.88
CA LEU A 206 22.62 -10.10 10.73
C LEU A 206 23.13 -11.31 9.91
N GLY A 207 23.10 -11.26 8.57
CA GLY A 207 23.52 -12.36 7.70
C GLY A 207 22.55 -13.56 7.68
N LEU A 208 21.34 -13.41 8.20
CA LEU A 208 20.32 -14.48 8.31
C LEU A 208 19.51 -14.67 7.02
N VAL A 209 19.53 -13.69 6.13
CA VAL A 209 18.83 -13.68 4.84
C VAL A 209 19.82 -13.37 3.73
N ALA A 210 19.83 -14.20 2.68
CA ALA A 210 20.68 -13.97 1.52
C ALA A 210 20.22 -12.72 0.73
N PRO A 211 21.11 -12.03 0.00
CA PRO A 211 20.75 -10.84 -0.78
C PRO A 211 19.64 -11.10 -1.81
N ALA A 212 19.64 -12.28 -2.45
CA ALA A 212 18.60 -12.67 -3.40
C ALA A 212 17.21 -12.81 -2.73
N ASP A 213 17.17 -13.46 -1.55
CA ASP A 213 15.93 -13.65 -0.78
C ASP A 213 15.40 -12.31 -0.24
N ARG A 214 16.29 -11.40 0.21
CA ARG A 214 15.94 -10.04 0.60
C ARG A 214 15.24 -9.32 -0.54
N THR A 215 15.82 -9.36 -1.75
CA THR A 215 15.26 -8.71 -2.93
C THR A 215 13.91 -9.31 -3.31
N ALA A 216 13.80 -10.64 -3.28
CA ALA A 216 12.55 -11.35 -3.58
C ALA A 216 11.43 -10.98 -2.59
N LEU A 217 11.68 -11.04 -1.28
CA LEU A 217 10.70 -10.70 -0.25
C LEU A 217 10.28 -9.22 -0.32
N ALA A 218 11.22 -8.31 -0.56
CA ALA A 218 10.90 -6.88 -0.73
C ALA A 218 10.02 -6.66 -1.99
N SER A 219 10.32 -7.38 -3.08
CA SER A 219 9.51 -7.35 -4.30
C SER A 219 8.10 -7.92 -4.07
N ASP A 220 7.97 -9.00 -3.29
CA ASP A 220 6.67 -9.61 -2.97
C ASP A 220 5.80 -8.66 -2.13
N CYS A 221 6.36 -7.99 -1.12
CA CYS A 221 5.67 -6.96 -0.36
C CYS A 221 5.18 -5.82 -1.27
N ARG A 222 6.04 -5.31 -2.15
CA ARG A 222 5.69 -4.26 -3.11
C ARG A 222 4.61 -4.73 -4.09
N ARG A 223 4.71 -5.95 -4.60
CA ARG A 223 3.71 -6.54 -5.51
C ARG A 223 2.35 -6.69 -4.84
N ALA A 224 2.31 -7.10 -3.57
CA ALA A 224 1.07 -7.20 -2.80
C ALA A 224 0.37 -5.84 -2.66
N LEU A 225 1.12 -4.77 -2.33
CA LEU A 225 0.58 -3.41 -2.24
C LEU A 225 0.10 -2.88 -3.60
N ASN A 226 0.87 -3.10 -4.67
CA ASN A 226 0.47 -2.69 -6.03
C ASN A 226 -0.77 -3.45 -6.49
N GLY A 227 -0.86 -4.77 -6.25
CA GLY A 227 -2.04 -5.56 -6.60
C GLY A 227 -3.30 -5.12 -5.84
N TYR A 228 -3.18 -4.60 -4.62
CA TYR A 228 -4.31 -3.95 -3.94
C TYR A 228 -4.71 -2.64 -4.63
N LYS A 229 -3.74 -1.80 -4.98
CA LYS A 229 -3.97 -0.55 -5.72
C LYS A 229 -4.71 -0.78 -7.02
N ASP A 230 -4.24 -1.73 -7.82
CA ASP A 230 -4.80 -2.05 -9.13
C ASP A 230 -6.25 -2.53 -8.98
N LEU A 231 -6.52 -3.41 -8.00
CA LEU A 231 -7.89 -3.84 -7.69
C LEU A 231 -8.80 -2.68 -7.29
N VAL A 232 -8.31 -1.70 -6.51
CA VAL A 232 -9.09 -0.50 -6.15
C VAL A 232 -9.45 0.30 -7.40
N ALA A 233 -8.50 0.48 -8.33
CA ALA A 233 -8.72 1.19 -9.59
C ALA A 233 -9.77 0.48 -10.45
N ASP A 234 -9.65 -0.84 -10.63
CA ASP A 234 -10.57 -1.67 -11.41
C ASP A 234 -12.01 -1.61 -10.85
N ARG A 235 -12.15 -1.78 -9.54
CA ARG A 235 -13.48 -1.72 -8.89
C ARG A 235 -14.09 -0.33 -8.96
N ARG A 236 -13.27 0.73 -8.84
CA ARG A 236 -13.77 2.11 -9.01
C ARG A 236 -14.22 2.38 -10.42
N GLN A 237 -13.50 1.87 -11.43
CA GLN A 237 -13.90 1.99 -12.83
C GLN A 237 -15.24 1.28 -13.07
N ALA A 238 -15.39 0.02 -12.66
CA ALA A 238 -16.62 -0.75 -12.84
C ALA A 238 -17.84 -0.07 -12.22
N VAL A 239 -17.74 0.37 -10.96
CA VAL A 239 -18.81 1.13 -10.28
C VAL A 239 -19.05 2.48 -10.94
N GLY A 240 -18.00 3.13 -11.47
CA GLY A 240 -18.11 4.39 -12.18
C GLY A 240 -18.92 4.31 -13.47
N GLU A 241 -18.79 3.23 -14.24
CA GLU A 241 -19.58 2.99 -15.42
C GLU A 241 -21.07 2.80 -15.07
N GLU A 242 -21.35 2.03 -14.02
CA GLU A 242 -22.73 1.86 -13.55
C GLU A 242 -23.37 3.19 -13.12
N VAL A 243 -22.65 4.02 -12.36
CA VAL A 243 -23.11 5.37 -11.98
C VAL A 243 -23.41 6.23 -13.21
N ARG A 244 -22.60 6.15 -14.27
CA ARG A 244 -22.84 6.90 -15.52
C ARG A 244 -24.13 6.44 -16.21
N VAL A 245 -24.34 5.13 -16.30
CA VAL A 245 -25.55 4.55 -16.90
C VAL A 245 -26.81 4.99 -16.13
N VAL A 246 -26.78 4.92 -14.81
CA VAL A 246 -27.91 5.38 -13.97
C VAL A 246 -28.20 6.87 -14.16
N ASN A 247 -27.15 7.71 -14.18
CA ASN A 247 -27.32 9.13 -14.38
C ASN A 247 -27.81 9.49 -15.81
N ALA A 248 -27.42 8.72 -16.83
CA ALA A 248 -27.91 8.90 -18.19
C ALA A 248 -29.41 8.60 -18.27
N ARG A 249 -29.85 7.45 -17.76
CA ARG A 249 -31.29 7.08 -17.72
C ARG A 249 -32.13 8.13 -17.01
N ARG A 250 -31.65 8.64 -15.88
CA ARG A 250 -32.36 9.66 -15.13
C ARG A 250 -32.54 10.96 -15.93
N ARG A 251 -31.55 11.36 -16.72
CA ARG A 251 -31.68 12.55 -17.61
C ARG A 251 -32.70 12.31 -18.70
N ASP A 252 -32.65 11.13 -19.33
CA ASP A 252 -33.61 10.77 -20.37
C ASP A 252 -35.05 10.76 -19.83
N ASP A 253 -35.25 10.32 -18.57
CA ASP A 253 -36.57 10.33 -17.91
C ASP A 253 -37.01 11.77 -17.56
N GLU A 254 -36.10 12.64 -17.10
CA GLU A 254 -36.37 14.06 -16.81
C GLU A 254 -36.74 14.84 -18.10
N ASP A 255 -36.11 14.54 -19.24
CA ASP A 255 -36.37 15.14 -20.55
C ASP A 255 -37.66 14.61 -21.22
N ALA A 256 -38.15 13.43 -20.78
CA ALA A 256 -39.37 12.81 -21.30
C ALA A 256 -40.66 13.21 -20.54
N GLU A 257 -40.56 13.93 -19.42
CA GLU A 257 -41.75 14.45 -18.73
C GLU A 257 -42.46 15.45 -19.63
N PRO A 258 -43.72 15.19 -20.06
CA PRO A 258 -44.41 16.07 -20.98
C PRO A 258 -44.69 17.41 -20.30
N GLU A 259 -44.47 18.48 -21.07
CA GLU A 259 -44.97 19.81 -20.73
C GLU A 259 -46.43 19.67 -20.26
N GLY A 260 -46.70 20.15 -19.03
CA GLY A 260 -48.02 20.06 -18.45
C GLY A 260 -49.11 20.58 -19.40
N PRO A 261 -50.38 20.13 -19.25
CA PRO A 261 -51.44 20.54 -20.14
C PRO A 261 -51.48 22.07 -20.20
N PRO A 262 -51.69 22.62 -21.42
CA PRO A 262 -51.80 24.08 -21.57
C PRO A 262 -52.92 24.59 -20.65
N ASP A 263 -52.58 25.58 -19.83
CA ASP A 263 -53.54 26.27 -18.98
C ASP A 263 -54.70 26.78 -19.85
N GLU A 264 -55.91 26.19 -19.65
CA GLU A 264 -57.18 26.69 -20.23
C GLU A 264 -57.71 27.91 -19.44
#